data_bbb5f7ce4339a091bc46f8a2bd9a74ba
#
_entry.id   bbb5f7ce4339a091bc46f8a2bd9a74ba
#
_cell.length_a   1.000
_cell.length_b   1.000
_cell.length_c   1.000
_cell.angle_alpha   90.00
_cell.angle_beta   90.00
_cell.angle_gamma   90.00
#
_symmetry.space_group_name_H-M   'P 1'
#
loop_
_entity.id
_entity.type
_entity.pdbx_description
1 polymer ?
#
loop_
_entity_poly.entity_id
_entity_poly.type
_entity_poly.pdbx_seq_one_letter_code
_entity_poly.pdbx_strand_id
1 'polypeptide(L)'
;MPRPVPFAATLLATLLAGCAATPHREAASTAIVVDVPTIAHPVGETAQWWYRSGAARAAGNGAMAGRAKNVIIFLGDGMSLTTVAAARIFDGQRSGRPGEEHQLSWETFPHTAFSKTYNTDSQTPDSAGTMTAVATGVKSHMGAIGVSAGRRDDCADSLGRHTLSWLRLADAAGLATGIVTTARLTHATPAATYAHSPDRNWEHDADLPEEARAAGCRDIAQQLLDFPAGRGPTVAFGGGRGQFLPVSERDPEYDDKVGLRLDGRNLAQEWQQRHPGGAYVWNSAQLRDAAGAGAVLGLFEFEHMQYEHDRRKDDAGEPDLEAMTRFAIEKLSRNRDGYVLLVEGGRIDHANHEGNAYRALDETTAMSRAVRAAADMTSTDDTLIVVTADHSHTLGFVGYPKRGNPILGKVRGRTSEDDDPNDYARDMFGLPYTTLVYANGPGYTGASATQPAGPKRHLHHPGAFEAAEGRPDLREVDTGHPDYMQEALMPLKSESHGGDDVGIWARGPGSDAFRGTLEQHVIYHVIVQATPKLRERLCAAGTCSADGVPVELPDPAEFATP
;
A
#
# COMPACT_ATOMS: atom_id res chain seq x y z
N MET A 1 -22.20 -53.95 -74.92
CA MET A 1 -21.47 -52.85 -75.57
C MET A 1 -22.34 -51.64 -75.51
N PRO A 2 -22.01 -50.65 -74.73
CA PRO A 2 -22.22 -49.23 -75.09
C PRO A 2 -20.92 -48.45 -75.02
N ARG A 3 -20.78 -47.44 -75.88
CA ARG A 3 -19.63 -46.55 -76.08
C ARG A 3 -19.50 -45.52 -75.03
N PRO A 4 -18.27 -45.04 -74.72
CA PRO A 4 -18.06 -43.95 -73.75
C PRO A 4 -18.26 -42.57 -74.40
N VAL A 5 -18.83 -41.65 -73.63
CA VAL A 5 -18.99 -40.19 -73.93
C VAL A 5 -17.81 -39.46 -73.31
N PRO A 6 -17.16 -38.51 -73.97
CA PRO A 6 -16.06 -37.75 -73.41
C PRO A 6 -16.58 -36.57 -72.59
N PHE A 7 -16.08 -36.43 -71.31
CA PHE A 7 -16.24 -35.25 -70.49
C PHE A 7 -15.23 -34.16 -70.89
N ALA A 8 -15.72 -33.01 -71.28
CA ALA A 8 -14.91 -31.84 -71.49
C ALA A 8 -14.63 -31.16 -70.12
N ALA A 9 -13.35 -31.04 -69.80
CA ALA A 9 -12.91 -30.33 -68.61
C ALA A 9 -12.77 -28.85 -68.93
N THR A 10 -13.61 -28.02 -68.33
CA THR A 10 -13.51 -26.55 -68.41
C THR A 10 -12.57 -26.07 -67.29
N LEU A 11 -11.40 -25.56 -67.67
CA LEU A 11 -10.43 -24.96 -66.75
C LEU A 11 -10.92 -23.55 -66.35
N LEU A 12 -11.29 -23.36 -65.07
CA LEU A 12 -11.62 -22.07 -64.49
C LEU A 12 -10.34 -21.51 -63.84
N ALA A 13 -9.72 -20.53 -64.48
CA ALA A 13 -8.57 -19.82 -63.94
C ALA A 13 -9.05 -18.74 -62.92
N THR A 14 -8.90 -18.99 -61.66
CA THR A 14 -9.10 -18.02 -60.58
C THR A 14 -7.83 -17.15 -60.41
N LEU A 15 -7.94 -15.88 -60.77
CA LEU A 15 -6.94 -14.84 -60.46
C LEU A 15 -6.94 -14.59 -58.95
N LEU A 16 -5.92 -15.06 -58.26
CA LEU A 16 -5.60 -14.65 -56.88
C LEU A 16 -4.87 -13.29 -56.94
N ALA A 17 -5.60 -12.23 -56.65
CA ALA A 17 -5.02 -10.93 -56.35
C ALA A 17 -4.40 -11.01 -54.93
N GLY A 18 -3.09 -11.21 -54.85
CA GLY A 18 -2.35 -11.15 -53.61
C GLY A 18 -2.27 -9.72 -53.10
N CYS A 19 -2.97 -9.39 -52.02
CA CYS A 19 -2.67 -8.20 -51.26
C CYS A 19 -1.28 -8.38 -50.61
N ALA A 20 -0.27 -7.74 -51.18
CA ALA A 20 1.02 -7.57 -50.56
C ALA A 20 0.83 -6.67 -49.32
N ALA A 21 0.69 -7.27 -48.16
CA ALA A 21 0.81 -6.54 -46.88
C ALA A 21 2.27 -6.05 -46.79
N THR A 22 2.47 -4.76 -46.94
CA THR A 22 3.73 -4.11 -46.58
C THR A 22 3.98 -4.40 -45.08
N PRO A 23 5.14 -5.00 -44.71
CA PRO A 23 5.46 -5.14 -43.31
C PRO A 23 5.59 -3.72 -42.75
N HIS A 24 4.69 -3.35 -41.83
CA HIS A 24 4.94 -2.24 -40.93
C HIS A 24 6.21 -2.59 -40.16
N ARG A 25 7.31 -2.00 -40.58
CA ARG A 25 8.53 -1.95 -39.77
C ARG A 25 8.16 -1.10 -38.54
N GLU A 26 7.79 -1.74 -37.45
CA GLU A 26 7.86 -1.09 -36.14
C GLU A 26 9.27 -0.49 -36.04
N ALA A 27 9.34 0.82 -35.97
CA ALA A 27 10.58 1.51 -35.67
C ALA A 27 11.01 0.95 -34.30
N ALA A 28 12.08 0.20 -34.28
CA ALA A 28 12.67 -0.27 -33.03
C ALA A 28 12.95 1.00 -32.22
N SER A 29 12.15 1.22 -31.18
CA SER A 29 12.43 2.25 -30.19
C SER A 29 13.82 1.93 -29.66
N THR A 30 14.78 2.80 -29.95
CA THR A 30 16.13 2.67 -29.38
C THR A 30 15.95 2.71 -27.86
N ALA A 31 16.27 1.61 -27.19
CA ALA A 31 16.16 1.53 -25.73
C ALA A 31 16.99 2.67 -25.13
N ILE A 32 16.37 3.47 -24.28
CA ILE A 32 17.04 4.55 -23.55
C ILE A 32 18.00 3.87 -22.56
N VAL A 33 19.28 4.16 -22.66
CA VAL A 33 20.33 3.64 -21.78
C VAL A 33 20.85 4.78 -20.90
N VAL A 34 20.69 4.65 -19.59
CA VAL A 34 21.24 5.55 -18.59
C VAL A 34 22.46 4.87 -17.96
N ASP A 35 23.61 5.55 -17.96
CA ASP A 35 24.81 5.07 -17.31
C ASP A 35 24.66 5.11 -15.79
N VAL A 36 24.85 3.96 -15.13
CA VAL A 36 24.79 3.81 -13.68
C VAL A 36 26.12 3.24 -13.19
N PRO A 37 26.84 3.94 -12.32
CA PRO A 37 28.08 3.43 -11.76
C PRO A 37 27.89 2.08 -11.05
N THR A 38 28.74 1.10 -11.34
CA THR A 38 28.79 -0.15 -10.60
C THR A 38 29.41 0.10 -9.24
N ILE A 39 28.73 -0.33 -8.17
CA ILE A 39 29.21 -0.26 -6.79
C ILE A 39 29.28 -1.64 -6.16
N ALA A 40 30.14 -1.80 -5.15
CA ALA A 40 30.18 -3.00 -4.31
C ALA A 40 29.32 -2.73 -3.05
N HIS A 41 28.22 -3.44 -2.92
CA HIS A 41 27.30 -3.29 -1.80
C HIS A 41 27.90 -3.76 -0.46
N PRO A 42 27.54 -3.11 0.66
CA PRO A 42 26.78 -1.85 0.79
C PRO A 42 27.64 -0.58 0.59
N VAL A 43 28.94 -0.74 0.39
CA VAL A 43 29.87 0.40 0.24
C VAL A 43 29.63 1.10 -1.10
N GLY A 44 29.37 2.40 -1.03
CA GLY A 44 29.08 3.23 -2.21
C GLY A 44 27.57 3.46 -2.48
N GLU A 45 26.69 2.87 -1.69
CA GLU A 45 25.27 3.19 -1.76
C GLU A 45 25.00 4.62 -1.27
N THR A 46 24.59 5.48 -2.20
CA THR A 46 24.23 6.88 -1.91
C THR A 46 22.81 7.15 -2.38
N ALA A 47 22.15 8.20 -1.85
CA ALA A 47 20.84 8.64 -2.32
C ALA A 47 20.84 8.89 -3.84
N GLN A 48 21.87 9.55 -4.35
CA GLN A 48 22.05 9.80 -5.79
C GLN A 48 22.17 8.51 -6.59
N TRP A 49 22.90 7.52 -6.08
CA TRP A 49 23.06 6.23 -6.77
C TRP A 49 21.73 5.46 -6.81
N TRP A 50 21.00 5.40 -5.70
CA TRP A 50 19.68 4.78 -5.66
C TRP A 50 18.73 5.45 -6.64
N TYR A 51 18.64 6.77 -6.61
CA TYR A 51 17.77 7.53 -7.51
C TYR A 51 18.11 7.27 -8.99
N ARG A 52 19.39 7.35 -9.36
CA ARG A 52 19.84 7.13 -10.73
C ARG A 52 19.61 5.69 -11.21
N SER A 53 19.86 4.70 -10.35
CA SER A 53 19.63 3.29 -10.67
C SER A 53 18.17 2.97 -10.92
N GLY A 54 17.26 3.51 -10.11
CA GLY A 54 15.83 3.38 -10.29
C GLY A 54 15.35 4.06 -11.56
N ALA A 55 15.83 5.27 -11.83
CA ALA A 55 15.52 6.01 -13.06
C ALA A 55 15.95 5.25 -14.32
N ALA A 56 17.17 4.68 -14.31
CA ALA A 56 17.69 3.87 -15.40
C ALA A 56 16.83 2.62 -15.63
N ARG A 57 16.45 1.92 -14.55
CA ARG A 57 15.63 0.71 -14.64
C ARG A 57 14.23 1.01 -15.20
N ALA A 58 13.58 2.07 -14.74
CA ALA A 58 12.26 2.48 -15.23
C ALA A 58 12.32 2.88 -16.72
N ALA A 59 13.32 3.68 -17.13
CA ALA A 59 13.52 4.07 -18.52
C ALA A 59 13.80 2.86 -19.42
N GLY A 60 14.68 1.95 -19.00
CA GLY A 60 14.97 0.70 -19.69
C GLY A 60 13.75 -0.24 -19.81
N ASN A 61 12.82 -0.15 -18.88
CA ASN A 61 11.54 -0.84 -18.95
C ASN A 61 10.49 -0.11 -19.82
N GLY A 62 10.78 1.08 -20.33
CA GLY A 62 9.89 1.80 -21.26
C GLY A 62 8.95 2.82 -20.60
N ALA A 63 9.11 3.13 -19.29
CA ALA A 63 8.23 4.05 -18.58
C ALA A 63 8.09 5.42 -19.25
N MET A 64 9.13 5.90 -19.96
CA MET A 64 9.15 7.16 -20.71
C MET A 64 8.10 7.24 -21.83
N ALA A 65 7.57 6.11 -22.30
CA ALA A 65 6.50 6.08 -23.31
C ALA A 65 5.12 6.37 -22.70
N GLY A 66 4.95 6.25 -21.40
CA GLY A 66 3.70 6.53 -20.70
C GLY A 66 3.21 7.96 -20.89
N ARG A 67 1.89 8.14 -20.83
CA ARG A 67 1.19 9.44 -20.97
C ARG A 67 0.08 9.54 -19.93
N ALA A 68 0.37 9.11 -18.72
CA ALA A 68 -0.58 9.20 -17.62
C ALA A 68 -0.87 10.67 -17.29
N LYS A 69 -2.15 11.00 -17.21
CA LYS A 69 -2.65 12.26 -16.71
C LYS A 69 -2.93 12.18 -15.22
N ASN A 70 -3.49 11.05 -14.81
CA ASN A 70 -3.83 10.75 -13.42
C ASN A 70 -3.05 9.53 -12.96
N VAL A 71 -2.73 9.50 -11.67
CA VAL A 71 -2.06 8.36 -11.02
C VAL A 71 -2.81 8.02 -9.75
N ILE A 72 -3.10 6.74 -9.54
CA ILE A 72 -3.65 6.21 -8.28
C ILE A 72 -2.73 5.07 -7.83
N ILE A 73 -2.18 5.20 -6.63
CA ILE A 73 -1.34 4.19 -6.00
C ILE A 73 -2.13 3.57 -4.86
N PHE A 74 -2.45 2.28 -4.97
CA PHE A 74 -2.99 1.48 -3.89
C PHE A 74 -1.85 0.76 -3.19
N LEU A 75 -1.76 0.90 -1.89
CA LEU A 75 -0.79 0.24 -1.05
C LEU A 75 -1.51 -0.57 0.04
N GLY A 76 -1.37 -1.89 -0.01
CA GLY A 76 -1.77 -2.76 1.10
C GLY A 76 -0.58 -2.91 2.04
N ASP A 77 -0.61 -2.22 3.19
CA ASP A 77 0.45 -2.33 4.17
C ASP A 77 0.59 -3.78 4.63
N GLY A 78 1.80 -4.33 4.53
CA GLY A 78 2.06 -5.72 4.90
C GLY A 78 1.33 -6.80 4.09
N MET A 79 0.78 -6.45 2.90
CA MET A 79 -0.01 -7.36 2.08
C MET A 79 0.87 -8.35 1.30
N SER A 80 1.26 -9.45 1.96
CA SER A 80 2.04 -10.52 1.35
C SER A 80 1.31 -11.21 0.20
N LEU A 81 2.03 -11.95 -0.65
CA LEU A 81 1.39 -12.81 -1.66
C LEU A 81 0.51 -13.90 -1.02
N THR A 82 0.86 -14.37 0.17
CA THR A 82 0.02 -15.30 0.95
C THR A 82 -1.27 -14.61 1.38
N THR A 83 -1.21 -13.37 1.85
CA THR A 83 -2.39 -12.56 2.19
C THR A 83 -3.31 -12.38 0.97
N VAL A 84 -2.76 -12.04 -0.19
CA VAL A 84 -3.52 -11.91 -1.45
C VAL A 84 -4.21 -13.23 -1.82
N ALA A 85 -3.49 -14.35 -1.78
CA ALA A 85 -4.05 -15.67 -2.12
C ALA A 85 -5.16 -16.10 -1.14
N ALA A 86 -4.95 -15.90 0.16
CA ALA A 86 -5.94 -16.22 1.19
C ALA A 86 -7.17 -15.30 1.11
N ALA A 87 -6.98 -13.99 0.88
CA ALA A 87 -8.08 -13.04 0.73
C ALA A 87 -8.94 -13.31 -0.51
N ARG A 88 -8.33 -13.73 -1.62
CA ARG A 88 -9.05 -14.19 -2.81
C ARG A 88 -10.01 -15.33 -2.48
N ILE A 89 -9.50 -16.36 -1.78
CA ILE A 89 -10.30 -17.51 -1.36
C ILE A 89 -11.40 -17.06 -0.39
N PHE A 90 -11.07 -16.22 0.58
CA PHE A 90 -12.01 -15.69 1.56
C PHE A 90 -13.17 -14.94 0.92
N ASP A 91 -12.90 -14.02 -0.01
CA ASP A 91 -13.93 -13.24 -0.72
C ASP A 91 -14.80 -14.14 -1.62
N GLY A 92 -14.19 -15.10 -2.31
CA GLY A 92 -14.90 -16.10 -3.08
C GLY A 92 -15.83 -16.97 -2.23
N GLN A 93 -15.37 -17.40 -1.05
CA GLN A 93 -16.17 -18.20 -0.12
C GLN A 93 -17.34 -17.40 0.48
N ARG A 94 -17.14 -16.15 0.80
CA ARG A 94 -18.23 -15.23 1.22
C ARG A 94 -19.29 -15.05 0.13
N SER A 95 -18.93 -15.26 -1.13
CA SER A 95 -19.83 -15.26 -2.29
C SER A 95 -20.44 -16.63 -2.59
N GLY A 96 -20.27 -17.64 -1.71
CA GLY A 96 -20.82 -18.99 -1.86
C GLY A 96 -20.11 -19.87 -2.88
N ARG A 97 -18.84 -19.57 -3.22
CA ARG A 97 -18.01 -20.35 -4.15
C ARG A 97 -16.89 -21.09 -3.39
N PRO A 98 -16.17 -22.02 -4.03
CA PRO A 98 -14.96 -22.62 -3.44
C PRO A 98 -13.91 -21.59 -3.05
N GLY A 99 -13.67 -20.59 -3.91
CA GLY A 99 -12.83 -19.41 -3.64
C GLY A 99 -11.54 -19.35 -4.43
N GLU A 100 -10.94 -20.48 -4.77
CA GLU A 100 -9.65 -20.53 -5.47
C GLU A 100 -9.69 -19.88 -6.85
N GLU A 101 -10.83 -19.88 -7.53
CA GLU A 101 -11.04 -19.28 -8.86
C GLU A 101 -11.48 -17.82 -8.79
N HIS A 102 -11.76 -17.32 -7.61
CA HIS A 102 -12.12 -15.92 -7.44
C HIS A 102 -10.94 -15.03 -7.81
N GLN A 103 -11.20 -13.77 -8.10
CA GLN A 103 -10.18 -12.76 -8.41
C GLN A 103 -10.44 -11.50 -7.61
N LEU A 104 -9.45 -11.04 -6.90
CA LEU A 104 -9.43 -9.69 -6.37
C LEU A 104 -9.31 -8.69 -7.53
N SER A 105 -9.78 -7.47 -7.34
CA SER A 105 -9.94 -6.51 -8.45
C SER A 105 -8.67 -6.25 -9.25
N TRP A 106 -7.52 -6.20 -8.58
CA TRP A 106 -6.23 -5.95 -9.24
C TRP A 106 -5.63 -7.18 -9.94
N GLU A 107 -6.08 -8.40 -9.63
CA GLU A 107 -5.57 -9.62 -10.27
C GLU A 107 -6.00 -9.73 -11.74
N THR A 108 -6.93 -8.86 -12.17
CA THR A 108 -7.33 -8.71 -13.58
C THR A 108 -6.48 -7.68 -14.35
N PHE A 109 -5.55 -6.98 -13.70
CA PHE A 109 -4.71 -5.98 -14.34
C PHE A 109 -3.69 -6.63 -15.29
N PRO A 110 -3.40 -6.00 -16.45
CA PRO A 110 -2.62 -6.64 -17.50
C PRO A 110 -1.14 -6.80 -17.20
N HIS A 111 -0.58 -6.01 -16.27
CA HIS A 111 0.85 -6.00 -15.99
C HIS A 111 1.13 -6.34 -14.55
N THR A 112 2.10 -7.24 -14.33
CA THR A 112 2.53 -7.68 -13.00
C THR A 112 4.04 -7.72 -12.88
N ALA A 113 4.54 -7.47 -11.67
CA ALA A 113 5.93 -7.56 -11.30
C ALA A 113 6.06 -7.99 -9.83
N PHE A 114 7.29 -8.23 -9.37
CA PHE A 114 7.62 -8.38 -7.96
C PHE A 114 8.48 -7.20 -7.50
N SER A 115 8.35 -6.84 -6.23
CA SER A 115 9.13 -5.81 -5.57
C SER A 115 9.95 -6.41 -4.43
N LYS A 116 11.26 -6.13 -4.41
CA LYS A 116 12.13 -6.41 -3.27
C LYS A 116 11.92 -5.33 -2.21
N THR A 117 11.75 -5.75 -0.96
CA THR A 117 11.24 -4.88 0.10
C THR A 117 12.30 -4.41 1.13
N TYR A 118 13.49 -5.02 1.18
CA TYR A 118 14.52 -4.74 2.19
C TYR A 118 14.89 -3.25 2.28
N ASN A 119 15.17 -2.79 3.51
CA ASN A 119 15.74 -1.46 3.77
C ASN A 119 17.26 -1.48 3.65
N THR A 120 17.91 -0.32 3.62
CA THR A 120 19.37 -0.25 3.46
C THR A 120 20.16 -0.92 4.60
N ASP A 121 19.51 -1.13 5.74
CA ASP A 121 20.11 -1.65 6.98
C ASP A 121 19.40 -2.89 7.53
N SER A 122 18.34 -3.39 6.85
CA SER A 122 17.58 -4.54 7.35
C SER A 122 17.06 -5.43 6.21
N GLN A 123 17.22 -6.75 6.35
CA GLN A 123 16.67 -7.74 5.41
C GLN A 123 15.15 -7.81 5.49
N THR A 124 14.58 -7.66 6.69
CA THR A 124 13.17 -7.52 6.91
C THR A 124 12.87 -6.05 7.17
N PRO A 125 12.08 -5.39 6.32
CA PRO A 125 11.91 -3.95 6.36
C PRO A 125 10.86 -3.50 7.37
N ASP A 126 10.75 -2.15 7.52
CA ASP A 126 9.59 -1.49 8.10
C ASP A 126 8.92 -0.57 7.07
N SER A 127 7.66 -0.18 7.35
CA SER A 127 6.85 0.65 6.44
C SER A 127 7.46 2.04 6.18
N ALA A 128 8.23 2.61 7.11
CA ALA A 128 8.82 3.93 6.94
C ALA A 128 9.89 3.92 5.84
N GLY A 129 10.86 3.00 5.92
CA GLY A 129 11.92 2.87 4.92
C GLY A 129 11.41 2.38 3.57
N THR A 130 10.45 1.44 3.54
CA THR A 130 9.85 0.94 2.31
C THR A 130 9.03 2.02 1.62
N MET A 131 8.17 2.72 2.36
CA MET A 131 7.36 3.77 1.76
C MET A 131 8.19 5.00 1.35
N THR A 132 9.30 5.29 2.07
CA THR A 132 10.28 6.28 1.59
C THR A 132 10.82 5.89 0.21
N ALA A 133 11.15 4.62 -0.02
CA ALA A 133 11.60 4.16 -1.33
C ALA A 133 10.51 4.31 -2.41
N VAL A 134 9.27 3.91 -2.12
CA VAL A 134 8.11 4.03 -3.03
C VAL A 134 7.76 5.48 -3.32
N ALA A 135 7.83 6.35 -2.30
CA ALA A 135 7.40 7.74 -2.44
C ALA A 135 8.45 8.67 -3.05
N THR A 136 9.75 8.35 -2.92
CA THR A 136 10.84 9.29 -3.26
C THR A 136 11.86 8.77 -4.28
N GLY A 137 11.83 7.46 -4.58
CA GLY A 137 12.80 6.84 -5.48
C GLY A 137 14.19 6.59 -4.86
N VAL A 138 14.29 6.66 -3.52
CA VAL A 138 15.54 6.45 -2.77
C VAL A 138 15.29 5.48 -1.62
N LYS A 139 16.05 4.38 -1.56
CA LYS A 139 15.99 3.49 -0.39
C LYS A 139 16.56 4.16 0.85
N SER A 140 15.96 3.86 2.01
CA SER A 140 16.38 4.36 3.31
C SER A 140 16.51 3.26 4.35
N HIS A 141 16.92 3.61 5.55
CA HIS A 141 16.98 2.70 6.71
C HIS A 141 15.62 2.61 7.41
N MET A 142 15.46 1.62 8.28
CA MET A 142 14.26 1.44 9.09
C MET A 142 13.95 2.70 9.91
N GLY A 143 12.67 3.05 10.02
CA GLY A 143 12.17 4.18 10.80
C GLY A 143 12.21 5.53 10.09
N ALA A 144 12.94 5.67 8.98
CA ALA A 144 13.13 6.93 8.28
C ALA A 144 11.98 7.25 7.30
N ILE A 145 11.40 8.44 7.43
CA ILE A 145 10.33 8.95 6.58
C ILE A 145 10.84 10.10 5.71
N GLY A 146 10.81 9.93 4.38
CA GLY A 146 11.15 10.99 3.43
C GLY A 146 12.59 11.50 3.50
N VAL A 147 13.48 10.77 4.18
CA VAL A 147 14.92 11.08 4.30
C VAL A 147 15.75 9.92 3.77
N SER A 148 16.86 10.21 3.10
CA SER A 148 17.80 9.18 2.67
C SER A 148 18.58 8.62 3.86
N ALA A 149 19.19 7.42 3.67
CA ALA A 149 19.94 6.75 4.72
C ALA A 149 21.00 7.65 5.38
N GLY A 150 20.99 7.69 6.70
CA GLY A 150 21.85 8.50 7.54
C GLY A 150 21.93 7.95 8.95
N ARG A 151 22.15 8.81 9.95
CA ARG A 151 22.07 8.41 11.35
C ARG A 151 20.61 8.27 11.78
N ARG A 152 20.31 7.17 12.46
CA ARG A 152 18.98 6.95 13.02
C ARG A 152 18.67 7.99 14.10
N ASP A 153 17.41 8.43 14.14
CA ASP A 153 16.86 9.30 15.17
C ASP A 153 17.63 10.64 15.36
N ASP A 154 18.52 10.99 14.39
CA ASP A 154 19.33 12.21 14.41
C ASP A 154 18.70 13.29 13.52
N CYS A 155 18.04 14.24 14.17
CA CYS A 155 17.40 15.38 13.50
C CYS A 155 18.41 16.19 12.69
N ALA A 156 19.55 16.56 13.29
CA ALA A 156 20.53 17.44 12.63
C ALA A 156 21.13 16.80 11.36
N ASP A 157 21.38 15.48 11.38
CA ASP A 157 21.83 14.72 10.20
C ASP A 157 20.74 14.66 9.14
N SER A 158 19.48 14.51 9.55
CA SER A 158 18.35 14.35 8.62
C SER A 158 18.01 15.60 7.81
N LEU A 159 18.25 16.80 8.35
CA LEU A 159 17.93 18.08 7.69
C LEU A 159 18.63 18.25 6.32
N GLY A 160 19.81 17.64 6.15
CA GLY A 160 20.55 17.63 4.87
C GLY A 160 20.22 16.44 3.96
N ARG A 161 19.22 15.60 4.31
CA ARG A 161 18.95 14.32 3.64
C ARG A 161 17.51 14.17 3.17
N HIS A 162 16.73 15.24 3.18
CA HIS A 162 15.36 15.24 2.70
C HIS A 162 15.29 14.79 1.24
N THR A 163 14.26 14.01 0.89
CA THR A 163 14.02 13.53 -0.46
C THR A 163 12.65 13.98 -0.97
N LEU A 164 12.51 14.19 -2.27
CA LEU A 164 11.29 14.70 -2.88
C LEU A 164 10.30 13.58 -3.16
N SER A 165 9.13 13.60 -2.49
CA SER A 165 8.07 12.65 -2.79
C SER A 165 7.34 13.00 -4.10
N TRP A 166 6.75 11.97 -4.74
CA TRP A 166 5.90 12.18 -5.92
C TRP A 166 4.66 13.03 -5.60
N LEU A 167 4.17 13.06 -4.34
CA LEU A 167 3.04 13.92 -3.95
C LEU A 167 3.45 15.39 -3.92
N ARG A 168 4.58 15.71 -3.28
CA ARG A 168 5.11 17.08 -3.29
C ARG A 168 5.50 17.53 -4.68
N LEU A 169 6.06 16.65 -5.49
CA LEU A 169 6.34 16.91 -6.90
C LEU A 169 5.04 17.19 -7.69
N ALA A 170 3.98 16.41 -7.46
CA ALA A 170 2.68 16.60 -8.11
C ALA A 170 2.05 17.95 -7.76
N ASP A 171 2.08 18.31 -6.46
CA ASP A 171 1.63 19.63 -6.01
C ASP A 171 2.43 20.76 -6.69
N ALA A 172 3.77 20.63 -6.76
CA ALA A 172 4.64 21.60 -7.45
C ALA A 172 4.44 21.64 -8.98
N ALA A 173 3.89 20.56 -9.56
CA ALA A 173 3.53 20.49 -10.99
C ALA A 173 2.09 20.98 -11.28
N GLY A 174 1.35 21.43 -10.27
CA GLY A 174 -0.03 21.93 -10.40
C GLY A 174 -1.09 20.84 -10.51
N LEU A 175 -0.75 19.59 -10.23
CA LEU A 175 -1.72 18.50 -10.13
C LEU A 175 -2.47 18.56 -8.78
N ALA A 176 -3.71 18.09 -8.74
CA ALA A 176 -4.38 17.87 -7.48
C ALA A 176 -3.75 16.64 -6.77
N THR A 177 -3.68 16.68 -5.45
CA THR A 177 -3.10 15.59 -4.67
C THR A 177 -4.05 15.09 -3.62
N GLY A 178 -3.98 13.78 -3.32
CA GLY A 178 -4.82 13.14 -2.33
C GLY A 178 -4.10 12.05 -1.56
N ILE A 179 -4.49 11.91 -0.30
CA ILE A 179 -4.05 10.85 0.61
C ILE A 179 -5.30 10.26 1.25
N VAL A 180 -5.44 8.94 1.17
CA VAL A 180 -6.50 8.15 1.83
C VAL A 180 -5.85 6.96 2.51
N THR A 181 -6.16 6.74 3.78
CA THR A 181 -5.65 5.60 4.56
C THR A 181 -6.66 5.13 5.59
N THR A 182 -6.59 3.86 5.97
CA THR A 182 -7.28 3.33 7.15
C THR A 182 -6.41 3.36 8.42
N ALA A 183 -5.13 3.74 8.29
CA ALA A 183 -4.24 4.03 9.42
C ALA A 183 -4.42 5.48 9.94
N ARG A 184 -3.60 5.88 10.93
CA ARG A 184 -3.45 7.31 11.26
C ARG A 184 -2.84 8.04 10.06
N LEU A 185 -3.33 9.24 9.77
CA LEU A 185 -2.79 10.05 8.66
C LEU A 185 -1.31 10.41 8.86
N THR A 186 -0.82 10.34 10.09
CA THR A 186 0.58 10.54 10.50
C THR A 186 1.42 9.26 10.51
N HIS A 187 0.81 8.07 10.26
CA HIS A 187 1.52 6.80 10.16
C HIS A 187 2.51 6.79 8.98
N ALA A 188 3.46 5.89 9.02
CA ALA A 188 4.62 5.89 8.12
C ALA A 188 4.28 6.00 6.62
N THR A 189 3.30 5.23 6.14
CA THR A 189 2.94 5.18 4.72
C THR A 189 2.39 6.51 4.18
N PRO A 190 1.34 7.11 4.76
CA PRO A 190 0.89 8.42 4.31
C PRO A 190 1.93 9.50 4.58
N ALA A 191 2.62 9.47 5.74
CA ALA A 191 3.62 10.46 6.12
C ALA A 191 4.77 10.58 5.12
N ALA A 192 5.26 9.47 4.55
CA ALA A 192 6.34 9.48 3.56
C ALA A 192 5.99 10.25 2.29
N THR A 193 4.72 10.56 2.05
CA THR A 193 4.29 11.37 0.90
C THR A 193 4.42 12.87 1.14
N TYR A 194 4.45 13.33 2.40
CA TYR A 194 4.44 14.76 2.72
C TYR A 194 5.45 15.20 3.78
N ALA A 195 5.95 14.29 4.62
CA ALA A 195 6.81 14.61 5.75
C ALA A 195 8.27 14.12 5.55
N HIS A 196 9.16 14.67 6.38
CA HIS A 196 10.53 14.25 6.52
C HIS A 196 10.82 14.09 8.02
N SER A 197 11.18 12.85 8.42
CA SER A 197 11.51 12.55 9.81
C SER A 197 12.54 11.43 9.88
N PRO A 198 13.58 11.53 10.71
CA PRO A 198 14.50 10.42 10.93
C PRO A 198 13.90 9.30 11.81
N ASP A 199 12.78 9.59 12.49
CA ASP A 199 12.02 8.64 13.30
C ASP A 199 10.52 8.74 12.99
N ARG A 200 9.91 7.63 12.58
CA ARG A 200 8.49 7.50 12.26
C ARG A 200 7.56 7.74 13.45
N ASN A 201 8.09 7.64 14.66
CA ASN A 201 7.30 7.81 15.89
C ASN A 201 7.11 9.28 16.28
N TRP A 202 7.75 10.25 15.61
CA TRP A 202 7.58 11.66 15.88
C TRP A 202 6.28 12.21 15.26
N GLU A 203 5.16 11.57 15.62
CA GLU A 203 3.87 11.89 15.00
C GLU A 203 3.29 13.23 15.47
N HIS A 204 3.54 13.62 16.73
CA HIS A 204 3.13 14.91 17.29
C HIS A 204 4.24 15.52 18.15
N ASP A 205 4.06 16.75 18.60
CA ASP A 205 5.11 17.53 19.29
C ASP A 205 5.61 16.90 20.59
N ALA A 206 4.77 16.15 21.32
CA ALA A 206 5.20 15.46 22.55
C ALA A 206 6.15 14.28 22.29
N ASP A 207 6.12 13.70 21.09
CA ASP A 207 7.02 12.60 20.70
C ASP A 207 8.42 13.10 20.31
N LEU A 208 8.57 14.39 19.97
CA LEU A 208 9.87 14.94 19.61
C LEU A 208 10.76 15.08 20.83
N PRO A 209 11.98 14.53 20.83
CA PRO A 209 13.00 14.87 21.81
C PRO A 209 13.33 16.37 21.83
N GLU A 210 13.76 16.88 22.99
CA GLU A 210 14.10 18.29 23.13
C GLU A 210 15.24 18.70 22.17
N GLU A 211 16.23 17.82 21.99
CA GLU A 211 17.34 18.01 21.06
C GLU A 211 16.85 18.12 19.60
N ALA A 212 15.87 17.33 19.21
CA ALA A 212 15.30 17.37 17.86
C ALA A 212 14.54 18.68 17.63
N ARG A 213 13.76 19.15 18.63
CA ARG A 213 13.09 20.46 18.57
C ARG A 213 14.11 21.61 18.48
N ALA A 214 15.16 21.57 19.29
CA ALA A 214 16.23 22.56 19.28
C ALA A 214 16.99 22.59 17.95
N ALA A 215 17.17 21.46 17.30
CA ALA A 215 17.79 21.36 15.97
C ALA A 215 16.86 21.81 14.82
N GLY A 216 15.56 22.00 15.07
CA GLY A 216 14.60 22.52 14.09
C GLY A 216 13.73 21.46 13.39
N CYS A 217 13.76 20.19 13.83
CA CYS A 217 12.80 19.19 13.36
C CYS A 217 11.39 19.51 13.82
N ARG A 218 10.43 19.10 13.01
CA ARG A 218 9.01 19.25 13.26
C ARG A 218 8.33 17.90 13.28
N ASP A 219 7.27 17.76 14.06
CA ASP A 219 6.46 16.57 14.09
C ASP A 219 5.75 16.32 12.74
N ILE A 220 5.37 15.07 12.51
CA ILE A 220 4.76 14.63 11.24
C ILE A 220 3.41 15.32 11.02
N ALA A 221 2.56 15.44 12.06
CA ALA A 221 1.25 16.10 11.93
C ALA A 221 1.41 17.57 11.51
N GLN A 222 2.37 18.29 12.09
CA GLN A 222 2.64 19.67 11.70
C GLN A 222 3.08 19.80 10.25
N GLN A 223 3.87 18.84 9.72
CA GLN A 223 4.38 18.91 8.36
C GLN A 223 3.29 18.76 7.29
N LEU A 224 2.11 18.21 7.62
CA LEU A 224 0.96 18.23 6.71
C LEU A 224 0.48 19.66 6.41
N LEU A 225 0.75 20.62 7.32
CA LEU A 225 0.42 22.02 7.17
C LEU A 225 1.53 22.83 6.48
N ASP A 226 2.69 22.24 6.20
CA ASP A 226 3.86 22.93 5.64
C ASP A 226 3.83 23.13 4.12
N PHE A 227 2.69 22.96 3.51
CA PHE A 227 2.48 23.37 2.13
C PHE A 227 2.22 24.90 2.06
N PRO A 228 2.54 25.55 0.94
CA PRO A 228 2.14 26.93 0.71
C PRO A 228 0.64 27.12 0.89
N ALA A 229 0.20 28.29 1.38
CA ALA A 229 -1.21 28.56 1.62
C ALA A 229 -2.07 28.28 0.39
N GLY A 230 -3.15 27.50 0.56
CA GLY A 230 -4.04 27.06 -0.52
C GLY A 230 -3.49 25.95 -1.40
N ARG A 231 -2.35 25.37 -1.05
CA ARG A 231 -1.72 24.21 -1.70
C ARG A 231 -1.65 23.02 -0.74
N GLY A 232 -1.13 21.90 -1.25
CA GLY A 232 -1.06 20.64 -0.53
C GLY A 232 -2.24 19.73 -0.87
N PRO A 233 -2.43 18.65 -0.08
CA PRO A 233 -3.46 17.68 -0.39
C PRO A 233 -4.87 18.29 -0.43
N THR A 234 -5.54 18.16 -1.59
CA THR A 234 -6.95 18.52 -1.76
C THR A 234 -7.85 17.59 -0.94
N VAL A 235 -7.40 16.36 -0.73
CA VAL A 235 -8.03 15.35 0.12
C VAL A 235 -6.96 14.72 1.01
N ALA A 236 -7.17 14.71 2.33
CA ALA A 236 -6.33 14.00 3.27
C ALA A 236 -7.23 13.30 4.29
N PHE A 237 -7.33 11.96 4.18
CA PHE A 237 -8.25 11.11 4.95
C PHE A 237 -7.52 10.00 5.70
N GLY A 238 -7.88 9.81 6.97
CA GLY A 238 -7.37 8.74 7.81
C GLY A 238 -7.89 8.85 9.24
N GLY A 239 -7.31 8.08 10.13
CA GLY A 239 -7.42 8.26 11.58
C GLY A 239 -6.38 9.23 12.12
N GLY A 240 -6.14 9.19 13.44
CA GLY A 240 -5.08 9.96 14.11
C GLY A 240 -5.51 11.35 14.55
N ARG A 241 -6.80 11.57 14.80
CA ARG A 241 -7.34 12.86 15.26
C ARG A 241 -6.61 13.38 16.51
N GLY A 242 -6.21 12.47 17.41
CA GLY A 242 -5.45 12.81 18.61
C GLY A 242 -4.14 13.55 18.34
N GLN A 243 -3.44 13.25 17.23
CA GLN A 243 -2.17 13.87 16.85
C GLN A 243 -2.31 15.33 16.43
N PHE A 244 -3.52 15.76 16.06
CA PHE A 244 -3.82 17.10 15.57
C PHE A 244 -4.45 18.01 16.64
N LEU A 245 -4.94 17.46 17.74
CA LEU A 245 -5.64 18.18 18.79
C LEU A 245 -4.75 18.41 20.02
N PRO A 246 -4.87 19.57 20.69
CA PRO A 246 -4.14 19.82 21.94
C PRO A 246 -4.79 19.09 23.13
N VAL A 247 -4.01 18.82 24.17
CA VAL A 247 -4.48 18.20 25.43
C VAL A 247 -5.55 19.03 26.15
N SER A 248 -5.71 20.31 25.81
CA SER A 248 -6.76 21.20 26.35
C SER A 248 -8.13 20.97 25.69
N GLU A 249 -8.21 20.26 24.59
CA GLU A 249 -9.45 20.00 23.84
C GLU A 249 -9.87 18.54 23.97
N ARG A 250 -11.16 18.32 24.20
CA ARG A 250 -11.76 16.97 24.19
C ARG A 250 -11.92 16.49 22.77
N ASP A 251 -11.79 15.17 22.61
CA ASP A 251 -12.14 14.51 21.35
C ASP A 251 -13.65 14.66 21.09
N PRO A 252 -14.07 14.95 19.86
CA PRO A 252 -15.50 15.14 19.55
C PRO A 252 -16.32 13.85 19.59
N GLU A 253 -15.68 12.70 19.61
CA GLU A 253 -16.32 11.38 19.60
C GLU A 253 -16.24 10.67 20.96
N TYR A 254 -15.10 10.81 21.67
CA TYR A 254 -14.83 10.12 22.93
C TYR A 254 -14.77 11.09 24.09
N ASP A 255 -15.75 10.98 25.00
CA ASP A 255 -15.86 11.87 26.17
C ASP A 255 -14.67 11.76 27.14
N ASP A 256 -13.97 10.64 27.14
CA ASP A 256 -12.84 10.34 28.02
C ASP A 256 -11.47 10.62 27.38
N LYS A 257 -11.42 10.98 26.10
CA LYS A 257 -10.17 11.29 25.38
C LYS A 257 -9.99 12.81 25.20
N VAL A 258 -8.73 13.23 25.23
CA VAL A 258 -8.28 14.58 24.88
C VAL A 258 -7.17 14.49 23.84
N GLY A 259 -6.91 15.56 23.10
CA GLY A 259 -5.82 15.59 22.15
C GLY A 259 -4.47 15.26 22.77
N LEU A 260 -3.45 14.98 21.95
CA LEU A 260 -2.13 14.53 22.39
C LEU A 260 -1.08 15.66 22.38
N ARG A 261 -1.34 16.77 21.69
CA ARG A 261 -0.37 17.85 21.52
C ARG A 261 -0.18 18.67 22.80
N LEU A 262 1.08 18.94 23.15
CA LEU A 262 1.48 19.75 24.32
C LEU A 262 1.76 21.22 23.95
N ASP A 263 1.96 21.53 22.67
CA ASP A 263 2.22 22.89 22.17
C ASP A 263 0.97 23.80 22.17
N GLY A 264 -0.19 23.25 22.53
CA GLY A 264 -1.47 23.97 22.60
C GLY A 264 -2.11 24.28 21.26
N ARG A 265 -1.56 23.76 20.14
CA ARG A 265 -2.06 24.00 18.80
C ARG A 265 -3.14 23.00 18.41
N ASN A 266 -4.23 23.51 17.81
CA ASN A 266 -5.22 22.68 17.10
C ASN A 266 -4.90 22.72 15.60
N LEU A 267 -4.16 21.71 15.13
CA LEU A 267 -3.71 21.66 13.74
C LEU A 267 -4.86 21.44 12.73
N ALA A 268 -5.95 20.79 13.14
CA ALA A 268 -7.13 20.65 12.28
C ALA A 268 -7.80 22.02 12.03
N GLN A 269 -7.90 22.85 13.06
CA GLN A 269 -8.41 24.22 12.93
C GLN A 269 -7.46 25.11 12.11
N GLU A 270 -6.15 25.01 12.35
CA GLU A 270 -5.14 25.74 11.57
C GLU A 270 -5.16 25.34 10.10
N TRP A 271 -5.32 24.05 9.81
CA TRP A 271 -5.46 23.55 8.44
C TRP A 271 -6.66 24.20 7.74
N GLN A 272 -7.80 24.25 8.43
CA GLN A 272 -9.03 24.86 7.88
C GLN A 272 -8.84 26.36 7.61
N GLN A 273 -8.11 27.07 8.47
CA GLN A 273 -7.78 28.50 8.26
C GLN A 273 -6.88 28.70 7.04
N ARG A 274 -5.97 27.76 6.76
CA ARG A 274 -5.09 27.81 5.58
C ARG A 274 -5.79 27.43 4.27
N HIS A 275 -6.96 26.78 4.34
CA HIS A 275 -7.76 26.36 3.21
C HIS A 275 -9.14 27.04 3.21
N PRO A 276 -9.23 28.33 2.81
CA PRO A 276 -10.51 29.03 2.74
C PRO A 276 -11.51 28.27 1.84
N GLY A 277 -12.70 27.95 2.38
CA GLY A 277 -13.68 27.10 1.70
C GLY A 277 -13.40 25.60 1.80
N GLY A 278 -12.37 25.20 2.53
CA GLY A 278 -12.10 23.80 2.91
C GLY A 278 -12.97 23.35 4.09
N ALA A 279 -13.02 22.05 4.32
CA ALA A 279 -13.74 21.42 5.42
C ALA A 279 -12.84 20.47 6.21
N TYR A 280 -12.92 20.56 7.54
CA TYR A 280 -12.46 19.53 8.45
C TYR A 280 -13.67 18.66 8.85
N VAL A 281 -13.55 17.35 8.73
CA VAL A 281 -14.61 16.37 9.01
C VAL A 281 -14.05 15.21 9.82
N TRP A 282 -14.89 14.60 10.66
CA TRP A 282 -14.46 13.47 11.50
C TRP A 282 -15.46 12.28 11.51
N ASN A 283 -16.54 12.34 10.70
CA ASN A 283 -17.43 11.21 10.50
C ASN A 283 -18.03 11.19 9.09
N SER A 284 -18.69 10.09 8.74
CA SER A 284 -19.31 9.87 7.42
C SER A 284 -20.39 10.89 7.05
N ALA A 285 -21.14 11.41 8.02
CA ALA A 285 -22.19 12.39 7.74
C ALA A 285 -21.56 13.72 7.29
N GLN A 286 -20.59 14.21 8.03
CA GLN A 286 -19.85 15.43 7.69
C GLN A 286 -19.08 15.28 6.37
N LEU A 287 -18.53 14.08 6.07
CA LEU A 287 -17.85 13.82 4.79
C LEU A 287 -18.81 14.01 3.61
N ARG A 288 -20.04 13.49 3.71
CA ARG A 288 -21.05 13.68 2.65
C ARG A 288 -21.39 15.17 2.45
N ASP A 289 -21.53 15.91 3.54
CA ASP A 289 -21.85 17.36 3.50
C ASP A 289 -20.70 18.18 2.91
N ALA A 290 -19.44 17.70 3.03
CA ALA A 290 -18.24 18.34 2.51
C ALA A 290 -18.02 18.17 0.99
N ALA A 291 -18.93 17.52 0.24
CA ALA A 291 -18.78 17.29 -1.20
C ALA A 291 -18.54 18.59 -2.00
N GLY A 292 -19.09 19.71 -1.56
CA GLY A 292 -18.92 21.04 -2.16
C GLY A 292 -17.67 21.80 -1.75
N ALA A 293 -16.98 21.41 -0.69
CA ALA A 293 -15.81 22.11 -0.16
C ALA A 293 -14.64 22.16 -1.15
N GLY A 294 -13.70 23.10 -1.01
CA GLY A 294 -12.49 23.20 -1.84
C GLY A 294 -11.53 22.04 -1.57
N ALA A 295 -10.97 21.99 -0.37
CA ALA A 295 -10.16 20.87 0.14
C ALA A 295 -10.87 20.22 1.34
N VAL A 296 -10.55 18.97 1.66
CA VAL A 296 -11.14 18.25 2.80
C VAL A 296 -10.07 17.49 3.58
N LEU A 297 -9.99 17.79 4.88
CA LEU A 297 -9.24 17.03 5.87
C LEU A 297 -10.25 16.16 6.65
N GLY A 298 -10.08 14.84 6.59
CA GLY A 298 -10.92 13.89 7.33
C GLY A 298 -10.08 13.09 8.32
N LEU A 299 -10.35 13.26 9.62
CA LEU A 299 -9.72 12.51 10.70
C LEU A 299 -10.80 11.71 11.42
N PHE A 300 -11.09 10.51 10.93
CA PHE A 300 -12.30 9.76 11.25
C PHE A 300 -12.22 8.97 12.55
N GLU A 301 -11.03 8.80 13.13
CA GLU A 301 -10.84 8.13 14.40
C GLU A 301 -9.76 8.84 15.23
N PHE A 302 -9.82 8.69 16.57
CA PHE A 302 -8.81 9.24 17.47
C PHE A 302 -7.42 8.65 17.22
N GLU A 303 -7.37 7.32 17.03
CA GLU A 303 -6.20 6.51 16.68
C GLU A 303 -6.29 6.07 15.22
N HIS A 304 -5.91 4.83 14.89
CA HIS A 304 -6.19 4.23 13.59
C HIS A 304 -7.70 4.05 13.39
N MET A 305 -8.17 4.08 12.14
CA MET A 305 -9.57 3.75 11.85
C MET A 305 -9.90 2.33 12.33
N GLN A 306 -11.15 2.06 12.62
CA GLN A 306 -11.61 0.74 13.02
C GLN A 306 -11.31 -0.29 11.92
N TYR A 307 -11.12 -1.57 12.29
CA TYR A 307 -11.10 -2.63 11.29
C TYR A 307 -12.42 -2.68 10.52
N GLU A 308 -12.38 -3.01 9.25
CA GLU A 308 -13.58 -3.12 8.41
C GLU A 308 -14.67 -4.00 9.06
N HIS A 309 -14.25 -5.11 9.70
CA HIS A 309 -15.15 -5.97 10.46
C HIS A 309 -15.82 -5.24 11.63
N ASP A 310 -15.09 -4.38 12.32
CA ASP A 310 -15.54 -3.72 13.56
C ASP A 310 -16.20 -2.36 13.30
N ARG A 311 -15.90 -1.72 12.18
CA ARG A 311 -16.35 -0.38 11.78
C ARG A 311 -17.88 -0.15 11.94
N ARG A 312 -18.70 -1.19 11.74
CA ARG A 312 -20.15 -1.09 11.92
C ARG A 312 -20.60 -0.92 13.37
N LYS A 313 -19.67 -1.09 14.31
CA LYS A 313 -19.92 -0.89 15.77
C LYS A 313 -19.58 0.53 16.20
N ASP A 314 -18.99 1.33 15.31
CA ASP A 314 -18.71 2.72 15.53
C ASP A 314 -19.98 3.56 15.41
N ASP A 315 -20.40 4.18 16.53
CA ASP A 315 -21.62 4.97 16.63
C ASP A 315 -21.50 6.32 15.91
N ALA A 316 -20.31 6.88 15.79
CA ALA A 316 -20.07 8.13 15.06
C ALA A 316 -20.12 7.94 13.54
N GLY A 317 -19.82 6.74 13.07
CA GLY A 317 -19.91 6.31 11.68
C GLY A 317 -18.70 6.70 10.85
N GLU A 318 -17.70 5.82 10.80
CA GLU A 318 -16.56 5.96 9.89
C GLU A 318 -16.93 5.62 8.44
N PRO A 319 -16.35 6.31 7.44
CA PRO A 319 -16.44 5.86 6.05
C PRO A 319 -15.56 4.61 5.82
N ASP A 320 -15.99 3.71 4.93
CA ASP A 320 -15.11 2.63 4.46
C ASP A 320 -14.09 3.14 3.42
N LEU A 321 -13.08 2.30 3.13
CA LEU A 321 -12.02 2.66 2.19
C LEU A 321 -12.53 2.92 0.78
N GLU A 322 -13.59 2.22 0.34
CA GLU A 322 -14.23 2.45 -0.96
C GLU A 322 -14.89 3.83 -1.01
N ALA A 323 -15.65 4.21 0.02
CA ALA A 323 -16.32 5.51 0.09
C ALA A 323 -15.32 6.67 0.09
N MET A 324 -14.24 6.56 0.87
CA MET A 324 -13.16 7.53 0.89
C MET A 324 -12.48 7.65 -0.48
N THR A 325 -12.21 6.52 -1.14
CA THR A 325 -11.58 6.47 -2.47
C THR A 325 -12.48 7.13 -3.52
N ARG A 326 -13.77 6.82 -3.54
CA ARG A 326 -14.74 7.44 -4.45
C ARG A 326 -14.80 8.96 -4.27
N PHE A 327 -14.94 9.40 -3.03
CA PHE A 327 -14.95 10.83 -2.72
C PHE A 327 -13.67 11.53 -3.20
N ALA A 328 -12.49 10.92 -2.94
CA ALA A 328 -11.21 11.46 -3.35
C ALA A 328 -11.12 11.59 -4.88
N ILE A 329 -11.47 10.54 -5.64
CA ILE A 329 -11.42 10.58 -7.11
C ILE A 329 -12.39 11.63 -7.66
N GLU A 330 -13.63 11.70 -7.17
CA GLU A 330 -14.62 12.71 -7.59
C GLU A 330 -14.13 14.14 -7.34
N LYS A 331 -13.45 14.37 -6.23
CA LYS A 331 -12.89 15.67 -5.88
C LYS A 331 -11.69 16.03 -6.75
N LEU A 332 -10.71 15.12 -6.84
CA LEU A 332 -9.43 15.34 -7.53
C LEU A 332 -9.60 15.47 -9.05
N SER A 333 -10.56 14.74 -9.65
CA SER A 333 -10.84 14.77 -11.09
C SER A 333 -11.34 16.14 -11.61
N ARG A 334 -11.71 17.06 -10.70
CA ARG A 334 -12.06 18.44 -11.05
C ARG A 334 -10.85 19.26 -11.52
N ASN A 335 -9.63 18.83 -11.17
CA ASN A 335 -8.41 19.42 -11.69
C ASN A 335 -8.20 18.96 -13.15
N ARG A 336 -8.22 19.92 -14.09
CA ARG A 336 -8.07 19.63 -15.52
C ARG A 336 -6.67 19.15 -15.91
N ASP A 337 -5.68 19.44 -15.08
CA ASP A 337 -4.29 19.04 -15.29
C ASP A 337 -4.01 17.60 -14.82
N GLY A 338 -4.92 17.01 -14.03
CA GLY A 338 -4.82 15.67 -13.50
C GLY A 338 -4.53 15.64 -12.00
N TYR A 339 -4.30 14.45 -11.47
CA TYR A 339 -4.08 14.24 -10.04
C TYR A 339 -3.17 13.06 -9.74
N VAL A 340 -2.65 13.05 -8.49
CA VAL A 340 -1.96 11.90 -7.88
C VAL A 340 -2.64 11.60 -6.55
N LEU A 341 -3.03 10.33 -6.36
CA LEU A 341 -3.75 9.84 -5.20
C LEU A 341 -3.07 8.61 -4.61
N LEU A 342 -2.74 8.65 -3.30
CA LEU A 342 -2.45 7.47 -2.50
C LEU A 342 -3.73 6.94 -1.88
N VAL A 343 -3.94 5.63 -1.94
CA VAL A 343 -4.98 4.90 -1.19
C VAL A 343 -4.31 3.74 -0.47
N GLU A 344 -4.40 3.73 0.84
CA GLU A 344 -3.76 2.72 1.68
C GLU A 344 -4.77 1.88 2.45
N GLY A 345 -4.62 0.55 2.35
CA GLY A 345 -5.22 -0.41 3.26
C GLY A 345 -4.28 -0.66 4.44
N GLY A 346 -4.15 0.33 5.33
CA GLY A 346 -3.14 0.32 6.40
C GLY A 346 -3.45 -0.67 7.53
N ARG A 347 -4.71 -1.08 7.69
CA ARG A 347 -5.09 -2.01 8.75
C ARG A 347 -4.83 -3.48 8.41
N ILE A 348 -4.43 -3.81 7.18
CA ILE A 348 -3.99 -5.17 6.81
C ILE A 348 -2.77 -5.56 7.65
N ASP A 349 -1.78 -4.66 7.75
CA ASP A 349 -0.57 -4.82 8.55
C ASP A 349 -0.89 -5.05 10.04
N HIS A 350 -1.68 -4.16 10.62
CA HIS A 350 -2.04 -4.24 12.03
C HIS A 350 -2.73 -5.57 12.38
N ALA A 351 -3.63 -6.05 11.52
CA ALA A 351 -4.30 -7.32 11.74
C ALA A 351 -3.34 -8.53 11.68
N ASN A 352 -2.33 -8.47 10.79
CA ASN A 352 -1.26 -9.46 10.75
C ASN A 352 -0.40 -9.39 12.02
N HIS A 353 0.02 -8.21 12.45
CA HIS A 353 0.74 -8.00 13.70
C HIS A 353 0.02 -8.55 14.93
N GLU A 354 -1.30 -8.48 14.93
CA GLU A 354 -2.15 -9.05 15.98
C GLU A 354 -2.40 -10.55 15.81
N GLY A 355 -1.85 -11.19 14.77
CA GLY A 355 -2.04 -12.63 14.50
C GLY A 355 -3.48 -12.98 14.12
N ASN A 356 -4.26 -12.03 13.61
CA ASN A 356 -5.68 -12.21 13.27
C ASN A 356 -5.89 -12.23 11.76
N ALA A 357 -5.84 -13.43 11.16
CA ALA A 357 -6.03 -13.57 9.72
C ALA A 357 -7.43 -13.16 9.25
N TYR A 358 -8.49 -13.34 10.05
CA TYR A 358 -9.82 -12.89 9.64
C TYR A 358 -9.83 -11.40 9.27
N ARG A 359 -9.34 -10.54 10.18
CA ARG A 359 -9.29 -9.10 9.96
C ARG A 359 -8.35 -8.72 8.83
N ALA A 360 -7.18 -9.36 8.73
CA ALA A 360 -6.23 -9.13 7.63
C ALA A 360 -6.85 -9.41 6.25
N LEU A 361 -7.61 -10.51 6.12
CA LEU A 361 -8.30 -10.86 4.88
C LEU A 361 -9.50 -9.96 4.60
N ASP A 362 -10.25 -9.53 5.61
CA ASP A 362 -11.38 -8.62 5.45
C ASP A 362 -10.93 -7.22 5.01
N GLU A 363 -9.85 -6.69 5.59
CA GLU A 363 -9.18 -5.45 5.15
C GLU A 363 -8.69 -5.55 3.70
N THR A 364 -8.07 -6.67 3.33
CA THR A 364 -7.60 -6.91 1.96
C THR A 364 -8.78 -6.93 0.97
N THR A 365 -9.92 -7.52 1.35
CA THR A 365 -11.12 -7.49 0.50
C THR A 365 -11.77 -6.12 0.44
N ALA A 366 -11.70 -5.31 1.53
CA ALA A 366 -12.11 -3.92 1.51
C ALA A 366 -11.26 -3.09 0.54
N MET A 367 -9.94 -3.28 0.55
CA MET A 367 -9.05 -2.67 -0.45
C MET A 367 -9.40 -3.09 -1.88
N SER A 368 -9.76 -4.37 -2.09
CA SER A 368 -10.19 -4.84 -3.42
C SER A 368 -11.44 -4.11 -3.93
N ARG A 369 -12.39 -3.79 -3.05
CA ARG A 369 -13.56 -2.97 -3.40
C ARG A 369 -13.15 -1.55 -3.79
N ALA A 370 -12.24 -0.93 -3.06
CA ALA A 370 -11.70 0.40 -3.36
C ALA A 370 -10.96 0.44 -4.72
N VAL A 371 -10.14 -0.58 -5.01
CA VAL A 371 -9.48 -0.72 -6.32
C VAL A 371 -10.50 -0.87 -7.45
N ARG A 372 -11.54 -1.69 -7.26
CA ARG A 372 -12.64 -1.81 -8.23
C ARG A 372 -13.31 -0.47 -8.49
N ALA A 373 -13.66 0.26 -7.43
CA ALA A 373 -14.25 1.58 -7.54
C ALA A 373 -13.39 2.55 -8.36
N ALA A 374 -12.09 2.59 -8.08
CA ALA A 374 -11.15 3.41 -8.85
C ALA A 374 -11.08 2.97 -10.32
N ALA A 375 -11.04 1.66 -10.56
CA ALA A 375 -11.01 1.10 -11.91
C ALA A 375 -12.27 1.44 -12.73
N ASP A 376 -13.44 1.45 -12.08
CA ASP A 376 -14.72 1.77 -12.71
C ASP A 376 -14.91 3.28 -12.95
N MET A 377 -14.27 4.12 -12.12
CA MET A 377 -14.37 5.59 -12.21
C MET A 377 -13.35 6.23 -13.14
N THR A 378 -12.38 5.46 -13.66
CA THR A 378 -11.24 6.01 -14.43
C THR A 378 -11.01 5.26 -15.74
N SER A 379 -10.44 5.97 -16.73
CA SER A 379 -10.08 5.40 -18.03
C SER A 379 -8.67 4.82 -18.02
N THR A 380 -8.48 3.69 -18.70
CA THR A 380 -7.14 3.15 -18.99
C THR A 380 -6.36 3.99 -19.99
N ASP A 381 -6.98 4.96 -20.64
CA ASP A 381 -6.31 5.81 -21.64
C ASP A 381 -5.50 6.94 -20.98
N ASP A 382 -5.89 7.36 -19.75
CA ASP A 382 -5.30 8.52 -19.09
C ASP A 382 -4.92 8.31 -17.63
N THR A 383 -5.32 7.19 -17.02
CA THR A 383 -5.09 6.93 -15.59
C THR A 383 -4.24 5.69 -15.39
N LEU A 384 -3.08 5.89 -14.78
CA LEU A 384 -2.23 4.81 -14.28
C LEU A 384 -2.71 4.41 -12.88
N ILE A 385 -3.10 3.14 -12.71
CA ILE A 385 -3.38 2.55 -11.41
C ILE A 385 -2.29 1.52 -11.11
N VAL A 386 -1.65 1.64 -9.95
CA VAL A 386 -0.67 0.69 -9.40
C VAL A 386 -1.20 0.16 -8.10
N VAL A 387 -1.20 -1.15 -7.92
CA VAL A 387 -1.53 -1.84 -6.65
C VAL A 387 -0.29 -2.61 -6.22
N THR A 388 0.16 -2.41 -4.99
CA THR A 388 1.32 -3.10 -4.42
C THR A 388 1.20 -3.20 -2.91
N ALA A 389 2.19 -3.79 -2.28
CA ALA A 389 2.45 -3.75 -0.85
C ALA A 389 3.81 -3.10 -0.59
N ASP A 390 4.03 -2.66 0.61
CA ASP A 390 5.33 -2.14 1.05
C ASP A 390 6.26 -3.24 1.58
N HIS A 391 5.72 -4.24 2.28
CA HIS A 391 6.41 -5.45 2.73
C HIS A 391 5.45 -6.63 2.89
N SER A 392 5.95 -7.77 3.35
CA SER A 392 5.17 -8.97 3.68
C SER A 392 5.04 -9.17 5.19
N HIS A 393 4.30 -10.21 5.59
CA HIS A 393 4.17 -10.74 6.94
C HIS A 393 4.49 -12.23 6.99
N THR A 394 4.58 -12.80 8.20
CA THR A 394 4.90 -14.22 8.40
C THR A 394 3.69 -15.14 8.26
N LEU A 395 2.57 -14.68 7.72
CA LEU A 395 1.38 -15.48 7.43
C LEU A 395 1.71 -16.64 6.49
N GLY A 396 1.48 -17.87 6.93
CA GLY A 396 1.69 -19.09 6.17
C GLY A 396 0.36 -19.74 5.73
N PHE A 397 0.32 -20.25 4.49
CA PHE A 397 -0.75 -21.08 3.96
C PHE A 397 -0.24 -22.52 3.91
N VAL A 398 -0.71 -23.40 4.80
CA VAL A 398 -0.08 -24.68 5.10
C VAL A 398 -1.03 -25.87 4.96
N GLY A 399 -0.48 -27.09 5.02
CA GLY A 399 -1.19 -28.35 4.89
C GLY A 399 -1.49 -28.69 3.41
N TYR A 400 -2.39 -29.67 3.26
CA TYR A 400 -2.89 -30.09 1.94
C TYR A 400 -4.44 -30.06 1.93
N PRO A 401 -5.04 -28.87 2.18
CA PRO A 401 -6.50 -28.76 2.20
C PRO A 401 -7.08 -29.10 0.82
N LYS A 402 -8.22 -29.79 0.80
CA LYS A 402 -8.95 -29.99 -0.45
C LYS A 402 -9.45 -28.65 -0.99
N ARG A 403 -9.65 -28.56 -2.30
CA ARG A 403 -10.24 -27.37 -2.94
C ARG A 403 -11.60 -27.04 -2.33
N GLY A 404 -11.83 -25.77 -2.01
CA GLY A 404 -13.03 -25.30 -1.32
C GLY A 404 -12.99 -25.48 0.20
N ASN A 405 -11.88 -25.91 0.78
CA ASN A 405 -11.72 -25.90 2.23
C ASN A 405 -11.90 -24.48 2.79
N PRO A 406 -12.69 -24.27 3.86
CA PRO A 406 -12.77 -22.95 4.47
C PRO A 406 -11.38 -22.41 4.79
N ILE A 407 -11.03 -21.25 4.24
CA ILE A 407 -9.66 -20.73 4.32
C ILE A 407 -9.22 -20.44 5.78
N LEU A 408 -10.14 -20.01 6.62
CA LEU A 408 -9.93 -19.80 8.06
C LEU A 408 -10.13 -21.08 8.87
N GLY A 409 -10.52 -22.18 8.21
CA GLY A 409 -10.86 -23.43 8.85
C GLY A 409 -9.67 -24.35 9.12
N LYS A 410 -9.99 -25.44 9.80
CA LYS A 410 -9.09 -26.58 9.94
C LYS A 410 -8.92 -27.30 8.60
N VAL A 411 -7.74 -27.86 8.37
CA VAL A 411 -7.43 -28.56 7.13
C VAL A 411 -8.27 -29.82 6.99
N ARG A 412 -9.03 -29.92 5.89
CA ARG A 412 -9.64 -31.16 5.41
C ARG A 412 -8.85 -31.68 4.21
N GLY A 413 -8.37 -32.91 4.30
CA GLY A 413 -7.58 -33.52 3.25
C GLY A 413 -8.41 -33.88 2.02
N ARG A 414 -7.74 -34.30 0.93
CA ARG A 414 -8.40 -34.65 -0.34
C ARG A 414 -9.41 -35.80 -0.22
N THR A 415 -9.23 -36.69 0.75
CA THR A 415 -10.08 -37.86 1.00
C THR A 415 -11.11 -37.64 2.10
N SER A 416 -11.14 -36.42 2.70
CA SER A 416 -12.11 -36.11 3.75
C SER A 416 -13.53 -36.13 3.21
N GLU A 417 -14.42 -36.78 3.94
CA GLU A 417 -15.85 -36.80 3.68
C GLU A 417 -16.49 -35.51 4.18
N ASP A 418 -17.34 -34.89 3.37
CA ASP A 418 -17.95 -33.61 3.73
C ASP A 418 -18.96 -33.74 4.88
N ASP A 419 -19.57 -34.94 5.00
CA ASP A 419 -20.60 -35.23 6.01
C ASP A 419 -20.02 -35.59 7.38
N ASP A 420 -18.69 -35.86 7.50
CA ASP A 420 -18.05 -36.07 8.81
C ASP A 420 -17.45 -34.76 9.32
N PRO A 421 -18.06 -34.09 10.32
CA PRO A 421 -17.54 -32.84 10.88
C PRO A 421 -16.18 -32.97 11.56
N ASN A 422 -15.72 -34.20 11.85
CA ASN A 422 -14.49 -34.49 12.56
C ASN A 422 -13.36 -35.03 11.65
N ASP A 423 -13.60 -35.17 10.36
CA ASP A 423 -12.63 -35.69 9.40
C ASP A 423 -11.64 -34.60 8.96
N TYR A 424 -10.76 -34.21 9.89
CA TYR A 424 -9.67 -33.26 9.67
C TYR A 424 -8.33 -33.97 9.50
N ALA A 425 -7.45 -33.38 8.71
CA ALA A 425 -6.03 -33.75 8.70
C ALA A 425 -5.44 -33.55 10.10
N ARG A 426 -4.56 -34.47 10.50
CA ARG A 426 -3.98 -34.50 11.84
C ARG A 426 -2.46 -34.41 11.78
N ASP A 427 -1.89 -33.76 12.76
CA ASP A 427 -0.45 -33.78 12.98
C ASP A 427 0.02 -35.12 13.63
N MET A 428 1.30 -35.19 13.96
CA MET A 428 1.91 -36.39 14.59
C MET A 428 1.38 -36.68 16.01
N PHE A 429 0.69 -35.72 16.64
CA PHE A 429 0.01 -35.91 17.93
C PHE A 429 -1.47 -36.31 17.74
N GLY A 430 -1.94 -36.46 16.50
CA GLY A 430 -3.33 -36.76 16.21
C GLY A 430 -4.28 -35.58 16.34
N LEU A 431 -3.78 -34.35 16.37
CA LEU A 431 -4.55 -33.12 16.56
C LEU A 431 -4.78 -32.40 15.24
N PRO A 432 -5.98 -31.81 15.02
CA PRO A 432 -6.25 -31.01 13.84
C PRO A 432 -5.46 -29.68 13.88
N TYR A 433 -5.22 -29.09 12.70
CA TYR A 433 -4.54 -27.81 12.53
C TYR A 433 -5.21 -26.96 11.46
N THR A 434 -4.99 -25.64 11.51
CA THR A 434 -5.60 -24.67 10.61
C THR A 434 -4.84 -24.54 9.29
N THR A 435 -5.54 -24.06 8.24
CA THR A 435 -4.96 -23.76 6.92
C THR A 435 -3.99 -22.57 7.00
N LEU A 436 -4.29 -21.58 7.85
CA LEU A 436 -3.46 -20.40 8.04
C LEU A 436 -2.80 -20.43 9.42
N VAL A 437 -1.52 -20.05 9.47
CA VAL A 437 -0.69 -19.97 10.66
C VAL A 437 0.26 -18.77 10.53
N TYR A 438 0.86 -18.34 11.65
CA TYR A 438 1.96 -17.37 11.64
C TYR A 438 3.27 -18.02 12.11
N ALA A 439 4.42 -17.56 11.63
CA ALA A 439 5.70 -18.04 12.13
C ALA A 439 5.98 -17.54 13.55
N ASN A 440 5.50 -16.36 13.91
CA ASN A 440 5.65 -15.79 15.25
C ASN A 440 4.45 -14.90 15.61
N GLY A 441 4.36 -14.46 16.86
CA GLY A 441 3.36 -13.47 17.24
C GLY A 441 2.54 -13.82 18.48
N PRO A 442 1.51 -13.00 18.76
CA PRO A 442 0.67 -13.14 19.97
C PRO A 442 -0.28 -14.34 19.92
N GLY A 443 -0.42 -15.03 18.79
CA GLY A 443 -1.15 -16.30 18.66
C GLY A 443 -0.42 -17.52 19.22
N TYR A 444 0.78 -17.34 19.81
CA TYR A 444 1.50 -18.44 20.47
C TYR A 444 0.65 -19.09 21.59
N THR A 445 0.64 -20.42 21.64
CA THR A 445 -0.34 -21.21 22.42
C THR A 445 0.00 -21.37 23.90
N GLY A 446 1.17 -20.96 24.37
CA GLY A 446 1.51 -20.93 25.81
C GLY A 446 0.62 -19.94 26.59
N ALA A 447 0.57 -20.07 27.92
CA ALA A 447 -0.12 -19.09 28.74
C ALA A 447 0.55 -17.71 28.64
N SER A 448 -0.23 -16.66 28.75
CA SER A 448 0.24 -15.28 28.79
C SER A 448 -0.28 -14.56 30.02
N ALA A 449 0.16 -13.33 30.25
CA ALA A 449 -0.35 -12.50 31.35
C ALA A 449 -1.86 -12.20 31.24
N THR A 450 -2.45 -12.33 30.04
CA THR A 450 -3.84 -11.93 29.76
C THR A 450 -4.75 -13.05 29.30
N GLN A 451 -4.19 -14.17 28.79
CA GLN A 451 -4.97 -15.32 28.33
C GLN A 451 -4.32 -16.65 28.74
N PRO A 452 -5.11 -17.69 29.08
CA PRO A 452 -4.59 -19.01 29.48
C PRO A 452 -3.88 -19.71 28.30
N ALA A 453 -3.18 -20.81 28.58
CA ALA A 453 -2.65 -21.71 27.57
C ALA A 453 -3.78 -22.25 26.69
N GLY A 454 -3.50 -22.42 25.39
CA GLY A 454 -4.45 -22.84 24.37
C GLY A 454 -4.68 -21.81 23.27
N PRO A 455 -5.75 -21.98 22.47
CA PRO A 455 -6.12 -21.05 21.40
C PRO A 455 -6.32 -19.63 21.93
N LYS A 456 -5.79 -18.64 21.19
CA LYS A 456 -5.89 -17.23 21.55
C LYS A 456 -7.07 -16.54 20.85
N ARG A 457 -7.56 -15.47 21.47
CA ARG A 457 -8.62 -14.62 20.95
C ARG A 457 -8.18 -13.17 20.89
N HIS A 458 -8.54 -12.52 19.81
CA HIS A 458 -8.41 -11.08 19.63
C HIS A 458 -9.33 -10.32 20.63
N LEU A 459 -8.97 -9.24 21.26
CA LEU A 459 -7.65 -8.60 21.22
C LEU A 459 -6.73 -9.28 22.24
N HIS A 460 -5.46 -9.48 21.90
CA HIS A 460 -4.49 -10.11 22.78
C HIS A 460 -3.19 -9.31 22.83
N HIS A 461 -2.93 -8.67 23.97
CA HIS A 461 -1.69 -7.95 24.25
C HIS A 461 -0.89 -8.70 25.32
N PRO A 462 -0.09 -9.71 24.93
CA PRO A 462 0.65 -10.53 25.89
C PRO A 462 1.78 -9.73 26.52
N GLY A 463 1.77 -9.60 27.86
CA GLY A 463 2.91 -9.04 28.61
C GLY A 463 4.12 -9.97 28.63
N ALA A 464 3.87 -11.26 28.75
CA ALA A 464 4.84 -12.35 28.76
C ALA A 464 4.15 -13.65 28.30
N PHE A 465 4.94 -14.65 27.94
CA PHE A 465 4.48 -16.00 27.66
C PHE A 465 5.19 -17.03 28.53
N GLU A 466 4.46 -18.09 28.90
CA GLU A 466 5.02 -19.34 29.39
C GLU A 466 5.23 -20.32 28.23
N ALA A 467 6.14 -21.26 28.35
CA ALA A 467 6.32 -22.29 27.33
C ALA A 467 5.03 -23.12 27.18
N ALA A 468 4.64 -23.41 25.96
CA ALA A 468 3.52 -24.31 25.71
C ALA A 468 3.89 -25.74 26.06
N GLU A 469 3.04 -26.45 26.82
CA GLU A 469 3.23 -27.88 27.11
C GLU A 469 2.93 -28.80 25.92
N GLY A 470 2.31 -28.26 24.85
CA GLY A 470 1.96 -28.97 23.62
C GLY A 470 1.07 -28.13 22.73
N ARG A 471 0.60 -28.73 21.62
CA ARG A 471 -0.39 -28.07 20.77
C ARG A 471 -1.80 -28.21 21.34
N PRO A 472 -2.65 -27.17 21.21
CA PRO A 472 -4.04 -27.25 21.63
C PRO A 472 -4.84 -28.20 20.74
N ASP A 473 -5.86 -28.82 21.31
CA ASP A 473 -6.85 -29.56 20.54
C ASP A 473 -7.90 -28.61 19.96
N LEU A 474 -7.91 -28.47 18.65
CA LEU A 474 -8.81 -27.56 17.95
C LEU A 474 -10.14 -28.20 17.54
N ARG A 475 -10.44 -29.46 17.90
CA ARG A 475 -11.66 -30.16 17.44
C ARG A 475 -12.93 -29.35 17.71
N GLU A 476 -13.06 -28.81 18.91
CA GLU A 476 -14.22 -28.03 19.36
C GLU A 476 -14.03 -26.50 19.20
N VAL A 477 -12.96 -26.06 18.57
CA VAL A 477 -12.65 -24.63 18.40
C VAL A 477 -13.21 -24.15 17.06
N ASP A 478 -13.99 -23.08 17.08
CA ASP A 478 -14.39 -22.36 15.87
C ASP A 478 -13.23 -21.47 15.39
N THR A 479 -12.44 -22.01 14.47
CA THR A 479 -11.29 -21.30 13.89
C THR A 479 -11.70 -20.29 12.81
N GLY A 480 -12.96 -20.29 12.37
CA GLY A 480 -13.53 -19.29 11.47
C GLY A 480 -14.08 -18.05 12.19
N HIS A 481 -14.11 -18.06 13.53
CA HIS A 481 -14.59 -16.92 14.30
C HIS A 481 -13.71 -15.68 14.07
N PRO A 482 -14.28 -14.47 13.89
CA PRO A 482 -13.49 -13.25 13.66
C PRO A 482 -12.40 -12.96 14.72
N ASP A 483 -12.64 -13.39 15.96
CA ASP A 483 -11.69 -13.18 17.05
C ASP A 483 -10.72 -14.35 17.24
N TYR A 484 -10.77 -15.40 16.43
CA TYR A 484 -9.77 -16.46 16.50
C TYR A 484 -8.43 -15.92 15.99
N MET A 485 -7.37 -16.12 16.77
CA MET A 485 -6.02 -15.79 16.38
C MET A 485 -5.30 -17.05 15.91
N GLN A 486 -4.65 -16.99 14.77
CA GLN A 486 -3.95 -18.12 14.19
C GLN A 486 -2.76 -18.52 15.07
N GLU A 487 -2.52 -19.85 15.18
CA GLU A 487 -1.38 -20.35 15.94
C GLU A 487 -0.07 -19.77 15.40
N ALA A 488 0.80 -19.32 16.33
CA ALA A 488 2.15 -18.87 16.04
C ALA A 488 3.18 -19.82 16.67
N LEU A 489 4.29 -20.06 15.95
CA LEU A 489 5.35 -20.93 16.45
C LEU A 489 6.20 -20.26 17.54
N MET A 490 6.61 -19.00 17.32
CA MET A 490 7.46 -18.26 18.25
C MET A 490 6.66 -17.21 19.03
N PRO A 491 6.81 -17.17 20.38
CA PRO A 491 6.10 -16.22 21.22
C PRO A 491 6.68 -14.81 21.07
N LEU A 492 5.97 -13.92 20.37
CA LEU A 492 6.27 -12.50 20.32
C LEU A 492 5.04 -11.68 20.74
N LYS A 493 5.27 -10.46 21.26
CA LYS A 493 4.18 -9.54 21.65
C LYS A 493 3.37 -9.05 20.45
N SER A 494 4.03 -8.94 19.31
CA SER A 494 3.50 -8.58 18.01
C SER A 494 4.12 -9.51 16.99
N GLU A 495 3.36 -9.92 15.99
CA GLU A 495 3.90 -10.63 14.84
C GLU A 495 4.86 -9.70 14.08
N SER A 496 5.87 -10.25 13.42
CA SER A 496 6.86 -9.48 12.68
C SER A 496 6.57 -9.48 11.18
N HIS A 497 7.09 -8.47 10.50
CA HIS A 497 7.10 -8.49 9.04
C HIS A 497 7.85 -9.71 8.48
N GLY A 498 7.55 -10.06 7.22
CA GLY A 498 8.32 -10.99 6.39
C GLY A 498 9.31 -10.26 5.49
N GLY A 499 10.39 -10.94 5.12
CA GLY A 499 11.40 -10.42 4.19
C GLY A 499 11.16 -10.80 2.73
N ASP A 500 9.98 -11.35 2.41
CA ASP A 500 9.63 -11.83 1.06
C ASP A 500 9.36 -10.66 0.10
N ASP A 501 9.58 -10.93 -1.21
CA ASP A 501 9.13 -10.03 -2.27
C ASP A 501 7.59 -9.92 -2.27
N VAL A 502 7.07 -8.75 -2.63
CA VAL A 502 5.64 -8.50 -2.77
C VAL A 502 5.23 -8.29 -4.22
N GLY A 503 3.94 -8.42 -4.52
CA GLY A 503 3.41 -8.25 -5.87
C GLY A 503 3.20 -6.78 -6.25
N ILE A 504 3.36 -6.48 -7.54
CA ILE A 504 2.93 -5.24 -8.16
C ILE A 504 1.95 -5.60 -9.27
N TRP A 505 0.78 -4.95 -9.31
CA TRP A 505 -0.19 -5.07 -10.39
C TRP A 505 -0.50 -3.68 -10.92
N ALA A 506 -0.52 -3.52 -12.24
CA ALA A 506 -0.71 -2.22 -12.84
C ALA A 506 -1.55 -2.23 -14.12
N ARG A 507 -2.27 -1.14 -14.35
CA ARG A 507 -3.02 -0.87 -15.58
C ARG A 507 -2.94 0.60 -15.98
N GLY A 508 -3.16 0.89 -17.26
CA GLY A 508 -3.14 2.25 -17.79
C GLY A 508 -1.79 2.66 -18.36
N PRO A 509 -1.59 3.94 -18.71
CA PRO A 509 -0.40 4.38 -19.44
C PRO A 509 0.88 4.20 -18.63
N GLY A 510 1.88 3.50 -19.20
CA GLY A 510 3.16 3.21 -18.55
C GLY A 510 3.14 1.98 -17.62
N SER A 511 2.01 1.30 -17.48
CA SER A 511 1.91 0.09 -16.64
C SER A 511 2.76 -1.08 -17.15
N ASP A 512 3.07 -1.13 -18.44
CA ASP A 512 3.94 -2.13 -19.08
C ASP A 512 5.41 -2.07 -18.62
N ALA A 513 5.81 -0.98 -17.96
CA ALA A 513 7.11 -0.86 -17.33
C ALA A 513 7.24 -1.70 -16.03
N PHE A 514 6.12 -2.10 -15.43
CA PHE A 514 6.11 -3.03 -14.29
C PHE A 514 6.24 -4.47 -14.78
N ARG A 515 7.47 -4.97 -14.83
CA ARG A 515 7.79 -6.35 -15.25
C ARG A 515 9.05 -6.88 -14.58
N GLY A 516 9.08 -8.19 -14.32
CA GLY A 516 10.17 -8.88 -13.63
C GLY A 516 10.22 -8.56 -12.15
N THR A 517 11.36 -8.75 -11.52
CA THR A 517 11.61 -8.37 -10.13
C THR A 517 12.35 -7.04 -10.08
N LEU A 518 11.81 -6.10 -9.33
CA LEU A 518 12.27 -4.72 -9.25
C LEU A 518 12.76 -4.40 -7.83
N GLU A 519 13.69 -3.48 -7.73
CA GLU A 519 13.93 -2.78 -6.48
C GLU A 519 12.76 -1.83 -6.20
N GLN A 520 12.32 -1.71 -4.95
CA GLN A 520 11.09 -1.02 -4.58
C GLN A 520 11.04 0.45 -5.00
N HIS A 521 12.17 1.15 -4.91
CA HIS A 521 12.30 2.55 -5.32
C HIS A 521 12.03 2.79 -6.83
N VAL A 522 12.09 1.73 -7.66
CA VAL A 522 11.77 1.81 -9.10
C VAL A 522 10.30 2.19 -9.33
N ILE A 523 9.41 1.89 -8.37
CA ILE A 523 7.98 2.26 -8.44
C ILE A 523 7.82 3.77 -8.61
N TYR A 524 8.54 4.58 -7.80
CA TYR A 524 8.59 6.04 -7.96
C TYR A 524 8.95 6.45 -9.38
N HIS A 525 10.02 5.86 -9.89
CA HIS A 525 10.57 6.25 -11.20
C HIS A 525 9.64 5.88 -12.36
N VAL A 526 8.93 4.75 -12.28
CA VAL A 526 7.91 4.40 -13.28
C VAL A 526 6.77 5.42 -13.24
N ILE A 527 6.26 5.76 -12.06
CA ILE A 527 5.20 6.75 -11.88
C ILE A 527 5.60 8.11 -12.48
N VAL A 528 6.77 8.61 -12.09
CA VAL A 528 7.27 9.92 -12.52
C VAL A 528 7.54 9.96 -14.02
N GLN A 529 8.17 8.94 -14.57
CA GLN A 529 8.48 8.88 -16.01
C GLN A 529 7.25 8.68 -16.87
N ALA A 530 6.27 7.90 -16.40
CA ALA A 530 5.02 7.67 -17.12
C ALA A 530 4.07 8.89 -17.10
N THR A 531 4.29 9.87 -16.21
CA THR A 531 3.45 11.05 -16.03
C THR A 531 4.17 12.30 -16.58
N PRO A 532 3.85 12.77 -17.79
CA PRO A 532 4.58 13.87 -18.44
C PRO A 532 4.74 15.13 -17.57
N LYS A 533 3.69 15.55 -16.87
CA LYS A 533 3.74 16.73 -16.00
C LYS A 533 4.77 16.61 -14.86
N LEU A 534 4.89 15.44 -14.24
CA LEU A 534 5.87 15.20 -13.19
C LEU A 534 7.29 15.21 -13.74
N ARG A 535 7.49 14.53 -14.86
CA ARG A 535 8.78 14.48 -15.56
C ARG A 535 9.23 15.86 -16.04
N GLU A 536 8.34 16.61 -16.68
CA GLU A 536 8.60 17.97 -17.16
C GLU A 536 8.99 18.92 -16.01
N ARG A 537 8.33 18.82 -14.86
CA ARG A 537 8.65 19.62 -13.67
C ARG A 537 10.05 19.32 -13.12
N LEU A 538 10.46 18.05 -13.12
CA LEU A 538 11.82 17.64 -12.74
C LEU A 538 12.85 18.12 -13.78
N CYS A 539 12.57 17.94 -15.07
CA CYS A 539 13.49 18.40 -16.11
C CYS A 539 13.68 19.93 -16.11
N ALA A 540 12.62 20.69 -15.79
CA ALA A 540 12.71 22.14 -15.62
C ALA A 540 13.64 22.56 -14.45
N ALA A 541 13.81 21.70 -13.45
CA ALA A 541 14.77 21.87 -12.35
C ALA A 541 16.19 21.37 -12.71
N GLY A 542 16.44 20.95 -13.96
CA GLY A 542 17.77 20.53 -14.41
C GLY A 542 18.18 19.11 -14.04
N THR A 543 17.24 18.28 -13.57
CA THR A 543 17.58 16.92 -13.08
C THR A 543 17.60 15.84 -14.17
N CYS A 544 17.33 16.21 -15.43
CA CYS A 544 17.18 15.26 -16.53
C CYS A 544 18.45 15.09 -17.36
N SER A 545 18.64 13.86 -17.87
CA SER A 545 19.61 13.57 -18.93
C SER A 545 19.22 14.24 -20.27
N ALA A 546 20.10 14.16 -21.27
CA ALA A 546 19.81 14.63 -22.63
C ALA A 546 18.58 13.97 -23.26
N ASP A 547 18.27 12.74 -22.87
CA ASP A 547 17.08 11.99 -23.33
C ASP A 547 15.81 12.31 -22.52
N GLY A 548 15.88 13.27 -21.59
CA GLY A 548 14.75 13.70 -20.76
C GLY A 548 14.41 12.74 -19.61
N VAL A 549 15.30 11.83 -19.24
CA VAL A 549 15.13 10.94 -18.08
C VAL A 549 15.56 11.68 -16.81
N PRO A 550 14.71 11.79 -15.77
CA PRO A 550 15.14 12.35 -14.47
C PRO A 550 16.12 11.43 -13.78
N VAL A 551 17.39 11.77 -13.77
CA VAL A 551 18.52 10.93 -13.28
C VAL A 551 19.28 11.52 -12.11
N GLU A 552 19.15 12.83 -11.88
CA GLU A 552 19.79 13.50 -10.76
C GLU A 552 18.79 13.65 -9.61
N LEU A 553 19.27 13.41 -8.38
CA LEU A 553 18.45 13.54 -7.17
C LEU A 553 17.99 15.00 -7.02
N PRO A 554 16.67 15.28 -7.02
CA PRO A 554 16.18 16.65 -6.87
C PRO A 554 16.37 17.17 -5.45
N ASP A 555 16.69 18.46 -5.30
CA ASP A 555 16.61 19.15 -4.01
C ASP A 555 15.14 19.48 -3.71
N PRO A 556 14.53 18.95 -2.62
CA PRO A 556 13.14 19.24 -2.28
C PRO A 556 12.84 20.73 -2.07
N ALA A 557 13.85 21.54 -1.69
CA ALA A 557 13.67 22.98 -1.48
C ALA A 557 13.26 23.73 -2.76
N GLU A 558 13.69 23.25 -3.94
CA GLU A 558 13.31 23.83 -5.24
C GLU A 558 11.83 23.60 -5.61
N PHE A 559 11.15 22.73 -4.89
CA PHE A 559 9.75 22.35 -5.09
C PHE A 559 8.83 22.85 -3.97
N ALA A 560 9.38 23.49 -2.93
CA ALA A 560 8.63 24.03 -1.81
C ALA A 560 7.92 25.35 -2.12
N THR A 561 8.37 26.08 -3.14
CA THR A 561 7.77 27.35 -3.60
C THR A 561 7.14 27.18 -4.99
N PRO A 562 6.10 28.01 -5.32
CA PRO A 562 5.42 27.97 -6.63
C PRO A 562 6.35 28.21 -7.80
#